data_e0b3afffae2813cf6f9dfceffc5a3f19
#
_entry.id   e0b3afffae2813cf6f9dfceffc5a3f19
#
_cell.length_a   1.000
_cell.length_b   1.000
_cell.length_c   1.000
_cell.angle_alpha   90.00
_cell.angle_beta   90.00
_cell.angle_gamma   90.00
#
_symmetry.space_group_name_H-M   'P 1'
#
loop_
_entity.id
_entity.type
_entity.pdbx_description
1 polymer ?
#
loop_
_entity_poly.entity_id
_entity_poly.type
_entity_poly.pdbx_seq_one_letter_code
_entity_poly.pdbx_strand_id
1 'polypeptide(L)'
;MGGGVGELRKYKVVIAYDGTAYSGWQYQENAVGIQQVVEDALAYLDGAPVRVYGSSRTDAGVHAKGFVAHFHLTKPIPAKNLVRAMNARLPDAIRVLKASYAKEDFDARLSAKGKEYRYQLYQADILPPHLAPYWTFCHRPLDLAAMKKAASYFVGKHDFVSFAANPDRVLETTVRSVFSFEVKKAGPRYTFIVRGDGFLYKQVRSMVGFLLSVGKGNERPEAVKELLSAASPRTARVETAPSRGLFLWKVFYSNAGLTCTRK
;
A
#
# COMPACT_ATOMS: atom_id res chain seq x y z
N MET A 1 29.08 -5.09 -38.93
CA MET A 1 28.61 -4.16 -37.88
C MET A 1 27.97 -5.02 -36.80
N GLY A 2 28.68 -5.36 -35.77
CA GLY A 2 28.20 -6.18 -34.66
C GLY A 2 27.36 -5.31 -33.74
N GLY A 3 26.05 -5.47 -33.81
CA GLY A 3 25.13 -4.94 -32.83
C GLY A 3 25.33 -5.72 -31.53
N GLY A 4 26.14 -5.19 -30.59
CA GLY A 4 26.25 -5.72 -29.26
C GLY A 4 24.87 -5.76 -28.64
N VAL A 5 24.39 -6.94 -28.30
CA VAL A 5 23.22 -7.14 -27.45
C VAL A 5 23.52 -6.38 -26.16
N GLY A 6 22.90 -5.22 -25.97
CA GLY A 6 23.12 -4.40 -24.78
C GLY A 6 22.87 -5.26 -23.55
N GLU A 7 23.82 -5.27 -22.61
CA GLU A 7 23.72 -6.07 -21.39
C GLU A 7 22.45 -5.64 -20.64
N LEU A 8 21.47 -6.55 -20.55
CA LEU A 8 20.21 -6.34 -19.86
C LEU A 8 20.47 -5.95 -18.40
N ARG A 9 20.06 -4.74 -17.99
CA ARG A 9 20.40 -4.23 -16.67
C ARG A 9 19.15 -4.06 -15.80
N LYS A 10 19.20 -4.66 -14.63
CA LYS A 10 18.09 -4.62 -13.64
C LYS A 10 18.14 -3.36 -12.79
N TYR A 11 16.98 -2.73 -12.68
CA TYR A 11 16.77 -1.53 -11.88
C TYR A 11 15.73 -1.76 -10.79
N LYS A 12 15.96 -1.09 -9.65
CA LYS A 12 15.01 -0.92 -8.56
C LYS A 12 14.66 0.55 -8.46
N VAL A 13 13.36 0.86 -8.44
CA VAL A 13 12.87 2.23 -8.28
C VAL A 13 11.93 2.35 -7.10
N VAL A 14 11.93 3.54 -6.48
CA VAL A 14 10.93 3.94 -5.47
C VAL A 14 10.02 4.97 -6.13
N ILE A 15 8.71 4.71 -6.10
CA ILE A 15 7.69 5.51 -6.77
C ILE A 15 6.71 6.04 -5.73
N ALA A 16 6.36 7.31 -5.82
CA ALA A 16 5.20 7.90 -5.17
C ALA A 16 4.11 8.17 -6.19
N TYR A 17 2.85 7.99 -5.80
CA TYR A 17 1.72 8.33 -6.67
C TYR A 17 0.48 8.74 -5.91
N ASP A 18 -0.26 9.65 -6.52
CA ASP A 18 -1.65 9.93 -6.23
C ASP A 18 -2.53 8.94 -7.01
N GLY A 19 -3.22 8.07 -6.30
CA GLY A 19 -4.06 7.03 -6.90
C GLY A 19 -5.46 7.48 -7.30
N THR A 20 -5.83 8.74 -7.04
CA THR A 20 -7.22 9.24 -7.17
C THR A 20 -7.82 8.96 -8.54
N ALA A 21 -7.06 9.19 -9.61
CA ALA A 21 -7.51 9.02 -10.99
C ALA A 21 -7.21 7.63 -11.59
N TYR A 22 -6.69 6.70 -10.79
CA TYR A 22 -6.21 5.41 -11.29
C TYR A 22 -6.97 4.23 -10.70
N SER A 23 -7.10 3.18 -11.52
CA SER A 23 -7.75 1.92 -11.13
C SER A 23 -6.82 0.98 -10.35
N GLY A 24 -5.93 1.56 -9.51
CA GLY A 24 -4.92 0.87 -8.73
C GLY A 24 -3.60 0.67 -9.45
N TRP A 25 -2.76 -0.19 -8.88
CA TRP A 25 -1.43 -0.44 -9.46
C TRP A 25 -1.50 -1.29 -10.74
N GLN A 26 -2.21 -2.42 -10.68
CA GLN A 26 -2.15 -3.47 -11.70
C GLN A 26 -2.66 -2.99 -13.07
N TYR A 27 -1.93 -3.36 -14.14
CA TYR A 27 -2.42 -3.24 -15.51
C TYR A 27 -3.78 -3.93 -15.67
N GLN A 28 -4.71 -3.27 -16.36
CA GLN A 28 -6.05 -3.76 -16.70
C GLN A 28 -6.42 -3.31 -18.11
N GLU A 29 -7.12 -4.15 -18.86
CA GLU A 29 -7.51 -3.82 -20.24
C GLU A 29 -8.54 -2.67 -20.29
N ASN A 30 -9.44 -2.62 -19.32
CA ASN A 30 -10.59 -1.69 -19.33
C ASN A 30 -10.40 -0.45 -18.47
N ALA A 31 -9.20 -0.24 -17.86
CA ALA A 31 -8.97 0.89 -16.98
C ALA A 31 -7.48 1.19 -16.81
N VAL A 32 -7.12 2.47 -16.69
CA VAL A 32 -5.73 2.89 -16.55
C VAL A 32 -5.19 2.59 -15.17
N GLY A 33 -4.20 1.67 -15.11
CA GLY A 33 -3.42 1.37 -13.93
C GLY A 33 -2.10 2.14 -13.87
N ILE A 34 -1.56 2.34 -12.65
CA ILE A 34 -0.25 2.99 -12.45
C ILE A 34 0.86 2.22 -13.19
N GLN A 35 0.82 0.89 -13.18
CA GLN A 35 1.79 0.02 -13.84
C GLN A 35 1.89 0.33 -15.33
N GLN A 36 0.76 0.48 -16.01
CA GLN A 36 0.70 0.80 -17.44
C GLN A 36 1.42 2.11 -17.75
N VAL A 37 1.12 3.17 -17.01
CA VAL A 37 1.72 4.50 -17.22
C VAL A 37 3.25 4.45 -17.00
N VAL A 38 3.71 3.65 -16.03
CA VAL A 38 5.14 3.47 -15.77
C VAL A 38 5.80 2.63 -16.88
N GLU A 39 5.14 1.57 -17.36
CA GLU A 39 5.61 0.72 -18.48
C GLU A 39 5.70 1.53 -19.78
N ASP A 40 4.73 2.37 -20.09
CA ASP A 40 4.71 3.24 -21.27
C ASP A 40 5.88 4.26 -21.23
N ALA A 41 6.11 4.89 -20.08
CA ALA A 41 7.23 5.80 -19.90
C ALA A 41 8.58 5.12 -20.09
N LEU A 42 8.73 3.88 -19.61
CA LEU A 42 9.95 3.08 -19.76
C LEU A 42 10.12 2.58 -21.20
N ALA A 43 9.05 2.15 -21.86
CA ALA A 43 9.08 1.72 -23.25
C ALA A 43 9.56 2.84 -24.18
N TYR A 44 9.15 4.08 -23.90
CA TYR A 44 9.67 5.23 -24.64
C TYR A 44 11.19 5.40 -24.47
N LEU A 45 11.71 5.20 -23.27
CA LEU A 45 13.15 5.36 -22.95
C LEU A 45 14.01 4.21 -23.51
N ASP A 46 13.51 2.99 -23.42
CA ASP A 46 14.24 1.79 -23.87
C ASP A 46 14.08 1.53 -25.38
N GLY A 47 13.01 2.05 -25.98
CA GLY A 47 12.64 1.80 -27.38
C GLY A 47 12.00 0.42 -27.62
N ALA A 48 11.65 -0.30 -26.57
CA ALA A 48 10.99 -1.60 -26.59
C ALA A 48 10.07 -1.73 -25.37
N PRO A 49 9.05 -2.62 -25.38
CA PRO A 49 8.20 -2.86 -24.24
C PRO A 49 9.00 -3.29 -23.00
N VAL A 50 8.73 -2.64 -21.86
CA VAL A 50 9.39 -2.94 -20.58
C VAL A 50 8.35 -3.42 -19.58
N ARG A 51 8.57 -4.62 -19.01
CA ARG A 51 7.70 -5.16 -17.97
C ARG A 51 8.15 -4.69 -16.58
N VAL A 52 7.22 -4.13 -15.81
CA VAL A 52 7.45 -3.63 -14.45
C VAL A 52 6.81 -4.55 -13.41
N TYR A 53 7.60 -4.96 -12.43
CA TYR A 53 7.18 -5.82 -11.33
C TYR A 53 7.10 -5.01 -10.03
N GLY A 54 5.91 -4.89 -9.47
CA GLY A 54 5.64 -4.10 -8.28
C GLY A 54 5.70 -4.90 -6.97
N SER A 55 6.06 -4.22 -5.88
CA SER A 55 6.15 -4.81 -4.54
C SER A 55 4.79 -5.18 -3.95
N SER A 56 3.71 -4.60 -4.45
CA SER A 56 2.34 -4.77 -3.94
C SER A 56 1.32 -4.51 -5.04
N ARG A 57 0.08 -4.93 -4.80
CA ARG A 57 -1.08 -4.40 -5.52
C ARG A 57 -1.76 -3.40 -4.62
N THR A 58 -2.11 -2.24 -5.14
CA THR A 58 -2.96 -1.24 -4.47
C THR A 58 -4.28 -1.18 -5.21
N ASP A 59 -5.37 -1.00 -4.46
CA ASP A 59 -6.72 -0.86 -5.02
C ASP A 59 -6.88 0.48 -5.74
N ALA A 60 -7.96 0.63 -6.51
CA ALA A 60 -8.37 1.90 -7.10
C ALA A 60 -8.48 3.00 -6.03
N GLY A 61 -7.92 4.17 -6.32
CA GLY A 61 -7.92 5.32 -5.43
C GLY A 61 -6.97 5.23 -4.22
N VAL A 62 -6.16 4.17 -4.10
CA VAL A 62 -5.12 4.04 -3.06
C VAL A 62 -3.83 4.70 -3.52
N HIS A 63 -3.20 5.45 -2.63
CA HIS A 63 -1.97 6.19 -2.90
C HIS A 63 -0.71 5.43 -2.47
N ALA A 64 0.45 5.94 -2.88
CA ALA A 64 1.74 5.47 -2.37
C ALA A 64 2.73 6.61 -2.13
N LYS A 65 3.51 6.51 -1.06
CA LYS A 65 4.67 7.35 -0.76
C LYS A 65 6.00 6.64 -1.02
N GLY A 66 5.99 5.30 -1.01
CA GLY A 66 7.22 4.51 -1.12
C GLY A 66 6.96 3.15 -1.75
N PHE A 67 6.23 3.11 -2.86
CA PHE A 67 6.05 1.92 -3.67
C PHE A 67 7.39 1.53 -4.31
N VAL A 68 7.72 0.25 -4.29
CA VAL A 68 8.95 -0.23 -4.93
C VAL A 68 8.60 -1.10 -6.12
N ALA A 69 9.31 -0.89 -7.23
CA ALA A 69 9.22 -1.72 -8.41
C ALA A 69 10.62 -2.07 -8.93
N HIS A 70 10.69 -3.13 -9.75
CA HIS A 70 11.88 -3.48 -10.50
C HIS A 70 11.55 -3.81 -11.95
N PHE A 71 12.52 -3.65 -12.82
CA PHE A 71 12.43 -3.93 -14.26
C PHE A 71 13.83 -4.05 -14.86
N HIS A 72 13.89 -4.48 -16.10
CA HIS A 72 15.15 -4.52 -16.88
C HIS A 72 15.06 -3.53 -18.04
N LEU A 73 16.20 -2.91 -18.39
CA LEU A 73 16.36 -2.11 -19.61
C LEU A 73 17.46 -2.73 -20.48
N THR A 74 17.23 -2.67 -21.78
CA THR A 74 18.21 -3.07 -22.81
C THR A 74 19.19 -1.93 -23.13
N LYS A 75 18.75 -0.69 -22.94
CA LYS A 75 19.59 0.52 -23.03
C LYS A 75 19.94 1.00 -21.64
N PRO A 76 21.18 0.74 -21.15
CA PRO A 76 21.53 1.11 -19.78
C PRO A 76 21.58 2.62 -19.62
N ILE A 77 20.77 3.12 -18.68
CA ILE A 77 20.72 4.52 -18.27
C ILE A 77 21.33 4.62 -16.87
N PRO A 78 22.30 5.52 -16.59
CA PRO A 78 22.79 5.72 -15.23
C PRO A 78 21.63 5.97 -14.26
N ALA A 79 21.61 5.25 -13.12
CA ALA A 79 20.46 5.26 -12.20
C ALA A 79 20.06 6.69 -11.77
N LYS A 80 21.02 7.59 -11.59
CA LYS A 80 20.77 9.01 -11.28
C LYS A 80 20.00 9.72 -12.41
N ASN A 81 20.32 9.42 -13.66
CA ASN A 81 19.70 10.02 -14.83
C ASN A 81 18.32 9.41 -15.11
N LEU A 82 18.13 8.12 -14.77
CA LEU A 82 16.87 7.41 -14.95
C LEU A 82 15.71 8.09 -14.20
N VAL A 83 15.97 8.59 -12.97
CA VAL A 83 14.94 9.35 -12.21
C VAL A 83 14.45 10.56 -13.00
N ARG A 84 15.36 11.33 -13.59
CA ARG A 84 15.00 12.51 -14.39
C ARG A 84 14.29 12.13 -15.69
N ALA A 85 14.82 11.12 -16.39
CA ALA A 85 14.26 10.64 -17.65
C ALA A 85 12.83 10.12 -17.48
N MET A 86 12.58 9.29 -16.46
CA MET A 86 11.23 8.81 -16.16
C MET A 86 10.29 9.94 -15.77
N ASN A 87 10.71 10.84 -14.86
CA ASN A 87 9.86 11.95 -14.39
C ASN A 87 9.53 12.98 -15.48
N ALA A 88 10.33 13.09 -16.55
CA ALA A 88 10.03 13.91 -17.71
C ALA A 88 8.89 13.33 -18.57
N ARG A 89 8.55 12.05 -18.40
CA ARG A 89 7.49 11.36 -19.16
C ARG A 89 6.27 11.02 -18.31
N LEU A 90 6.45 10.91 -17.00
CA LEU A 90 5.36 10.59 -16.08
C LEU A 90 4.48 11.82 -15.81
N PRO A 91 3.15 11.64 -15.70
CA PRO A 91 2.24 12.69 -15.26
C PRO A 91 2.54 13.11 -13.81
N ASP A 92 2.13 14.32 -13.41
CA ASP A 92 2.40 14.86 -12.06
C ASP A 92 1.93 13.98 -10.91
N ALA A 93 0.91 13.18 -11.14
CA ALA A 93 0.39 12.23 -10.15
C ALA A 93 1.33 11.04 -9.86
N ILE A 94 2.38 10.81 -10.68
CA ILE A 94 3.33 9.69 -10.50
C ILE A 94 4.74 10.23 -10.57
N ARG A 95 5.56 9.95 -9.54
CA ARG A 95 6.96 10.38 -9.46
C ARG A 95 7.88 9.27 -9.02
N VAL A 96 8.95 9.07 -9.76
CA VAL A 96 10.09 8.27 -9.32
C VAL A 96 10.92 9.11 -8.36
N LEU A 97 11.05 8.65 -7.13
CA LEU A 97 11.79 9.34 -6.08
C LEU A 97 13.26 8.91 -6.04
N LYS A 98 13.52 7.65 -6.37
CA LYS A 98 14.85 7.05 -6.33
C LYS A 98 14.95 5.92 -7.35
N ALA A 99 16.13 5.79 -7.95
CA ALA A 99 16.51 4.63 -8.75
C ALA A 99 17.87 4.11 -8.30
N SER A 100 18.08 2.83 -8.41
CA SER A 100 19.35 2.15 -8.16
C SER A 100 19.43 0.91 -9.04
N TYR A 101 20.66 0.44 -9.30
CA TYR A 101 20.83 -0.91 -9.84
C TYR A 101 20.39 -1.94 -8.80
N ALA A 102 19.86 -3.05 -9.26
CA ALA A 102 19.46 -4.17 -8.42
C ALA A 102 20.28 -5.42 -8.79
N LYS A 103 20.45 -6.32 -7.83
CA LYS A 103 21.01 -7.65 -8.07
C LYS A 103 20.01 -8.47 -8.89
N GLU A 104 20.48 -9.45 -9.66
CA GLU A 104 19.62 -10.27 -10.52
C GLU A 104 18.59 -11.09 -9.72
N ASP A 105 18.91 -11.51 -8.51
CA ASP A 105 18.02 -12.23 -7.60
C ASP A 105 16.98 -11.33 -6.90
N PHE A 106 17.09 -10.00 -7.03
CA PHE A 106 16.14 -9.09 -6.40
C PHE A 106 14.77 -9.14 -7.06
N ASP A 107 13.74 -9.39 -6.28
CA ASP A 107 12.34 -9.23 -6.66
C ASP A 107 11.64 -8.23 -5.72
N ALA A 108 10.96 -7.23 -6.27
CA ALA A 108 10.32 -6.16 -5.48
C ALA A 108 9.27 -6.70 -4.51
N ARG A 109 8.58 -7.80 -4.83
CA ARG A 109 7.54 -8.42 -4.00
C ARG A 109 8.10 -9.52 -3.09
N LEU A 110 8.87 -10.45 -3.65
CA LEU A 110 9.32 -11.65 -2.94
C LEU A 110 10.46 -11.35 -1.98
N SER A 111 11.35 -10.39 -2.31
CA SER A 111 12.43 -9.96 -1.42
C SER A 111 11.96 -9.07 -0.27
N ALA A 112 10.70 -8.60 -0.29
CA ALA A 112 10.19 -7.73 0.76
C ALA A 112 10.01 -8.49 2.08
N LYS A 113 10.51 -7.88 3.18
CA LYS A 113 10.38 -8.39 4.55
C LYS A 113 9.15 -7.84 5.28
N GLY A 114 8.58 -6.76 4.75
CA GLY A 114 7.36 -6.18 5.30
C GLY A 114 6.97 -4.87 4.61
N LYS A 115 5.81 -4.37 4.98
CA LYS A 115 5.21 -3.15 4.44
C LYS A 115 4.61 -2.32 5.55
N GLU A 116 4.68 -1.01 5.41
CA GLU A 116 3.96 -0.04 6.22
C GLU A 116 2.88 0.62 5.38
N TYR A 117 1.65 0.57 5.87
CA TYR A 117 0.54 1.35 5.36
C TYR A 117 0.14 2.40 6.37
N ARG A 118 -0.27 3.57 5.88
CA ARG A 118 -0.90 4.61 6.70
C ARG A 118 -2.26 4.93 6.14
N TYR A 119 -3.22 5.06 7.05
CA TYR A 119 -4.56 5.50 6.71
C TYR A 119 -4.82 6.84 7.38
N GLN A 120 -5.31 7.81 6.61
CA GLN A 120 -5.55 9.19 7.01
C GLN A 120 -7.04 9.42 7.21
N LEU A 121 -7.44 9.90 8.39
CA LEU A 121 -8.81 10.26 8.72
C LEU A 121 -8.86 11.67 9.33
N TYR A 122 -9.80 12.46 8.86
CA TYR A 122 -10.09 13.80 9.37
C TYR A 122 -11.43 13.80 10.11
N GLN A 123 -11.42 14.10 11.39
CA GLN A 123 -12.60 14.15 12.23
C GLN A 123 -12.90 15.60 12.61
N ALA A 124 -13.96 16.16 12.05
CA ALA A 124 -14.42 17.54 12.28
C ALA A 124 -15.85 17.68 11.76
N ASP A 125 -16.44 18.88 11.85
CA ASP A 125 -17.75 19.16 11.24
C ASP A 125 -17.63 19.34 9.72
N ILE A 126 -16.48 19.85 9.25
CA ILE A 126 -16.23 20.11 7.82
C ILE A 126 -14.84 19.58 7.45
N LEU A 127 -14.74 18.94 6.27
CA LEU A 127 -13.49 18.56 5.65
C LEU A 127 -13.06 19.64 4.66
N PRO A 128 -11.88 20.28 4.84
CA PRO A 128 -11.35 21.21 3.84
C PRO A 128 -11.20 20.54 2.46
N PRO A 129 -11.69 21.15 1.35
CA PRO A 129 -11.74 20.50 0.03
C PRO A 129 -10.39 19.99 -0.48
N HIS A 130 -9.28 20.70 -0.22
CA HIS A 130 -7.93 20.31 -0.63
C HIS A 130 -7.41 19.05 0.09
N LEU A 131 -8.06 18.62 1.19
CA LEU A 131 -7.75 17.37 1.89
C LEU A 131 -8.60 16.19 1.39
N ALA A 132 -9.72 16.45 0.71
CA ALA A 132 -10.70 15.44 0.32
C ALA A 132 -10.13 14.27 -0.52
N PRO A 133 -9.12 14.46 -1.40
CA PRO A 133 -8.52 13.35 -2.13
C PRO A 133 -7.71 12.39 -1.25
N TYR A 134 -7.20 12.85 -0.09
CA TYR A 134 -6.19 12.15 0.71
C TYR A 134 -6.65 11.78 2.12
N TRP A 135 -7.81 12.27 2.55
CA TRP A 135 -8.34 12.09 3.89
C TRP A 135 -9.76 11.55 3.84
N THR A 136 -10.02 10.49 4.58
CA THR A 136 -11.39 10.05 4.83
C THR A 136 -12.01 10.95 5.89
N PHE A 137 -13.24 11.37 5.67
CA PHE A 137 -13.97 12.27 6.58
C PHE A 137 -14.83 11.51 7.56
N CYS A 138 -14.87 11.97 8.81
CA CYS A 138 -15.78 11.52 9.86
C CYS A 138 -16.26 12.71 10.67
N HIS A 139 -17.55 12.97 10.69
CA HIS A 139 -18.13 14.04 11.50
C HIS A 139 -18.40 13.62 12.95
N ARG A 140 -18.55 12.32 13.22
CA ARG A 140 -18.81 11.80 14.57
C ARG A 140 -17.56 11.79 15.43
N PRO A 141 -17.67 12.12 16.73
CA PRO A 141 -16.60 11.87 17.68
C PRO A 141 -16.15 10.41 17.70
N LEU A 142 -14.87 10.18 17.93
CA LEU A 142 -14.28 8.86 17.97
C LEU A 142 -13.55 8.63 19.28
N ASP A 143 -13.82 7.48 19.93
CA ASP A 143 -13.09 7.02 21.11
C ASP A 143 -11.70 6.49 20.69
N LEU A 144 -10.68 7.34 20.90
CA LEU A 144 -9.29 7.00 20.58
C LEU A 144 -8.78 5.85 21.47
N ALA A 145 -9.19 5.76 22.73
CA ALA A 145 -8.71 4.73 23.65
C ALA A 145 -9.25 3.36 23.23
N ALA A 146 -10.55 3.28 22.90
CA ALA A 146 -11.17 2.07 22.39
C ALA A 146 -10.53 1.62 21.06
N MET A 147 -10.28 2.54 20.12
CA MET A 147 -9.60 2.24 18.86
C MET A 147 -8.16 1.73 19.07
N LYS A 148 -7.38 2.33 19.97
CA LYS A 148 -6.03 1.85 20.30
C LYS A 148 -6.06 0.44 20.92
N LYS A 149 -7.00 0.17 21.82
CA LYS A 149 -7.21 -1.15 22.41
C LYS A 149 -7.55 -2.17 21.33
N ALA A 150 -8.50 -1.88 20.46
CA ALA A 150 -8.87 -2.77 19.35
C ALA A 150 -7.69 -2.99 18.37
N ALA A 151 -6.92 -1.94 18.05
CA ALA A 151 -5.76 -2.04 17.18
C ALA A 151 -4.69 -2.99 17.74
N SER A 152 -4.51 -3.03 19.06
CA SER A 152 -3.54 -3.93 19.71
C SER A 152 -3.88 -5.41 19.51
N TYR A 153 -5.14 -5.75 19.34
CA TYR A 153 -5.57 -7.13 19.13
C TYR A 153 -5.30 -7.69 17.73
N PHE A 154 -5.02 -6.82 16.75
CA PHE A 154 -4.57 -7.24 15.42
C PHE A 154 -3.09 -7.61 15.38
N VAL A 155 -2.30 -7.21 16.37
CA VAL A 155 -0.86 -7.48 16.42
C VAL A 155 -0.62 -8.94 16.71
N GLY A 156 0.21 -9.59 15.89
CA GLY A 156 0.52 -11.00 15.96
C GLY A 156 0.31 -11.71 14.62
N LYS A 157 0.43 -13.03 14.66
CA LYS A 157 0.16 -13.92 13.52
C LYS A 157 -1.26 -14.46 13.66
N HIS A 158 -2.13 -14.09 12.72
CA HIS A 158 -3.56 -14.45 12.75
C HIS A 158 -4.05 -14.84 11.36
N ASP A 159 -5.15 -15.56 11.30
CA ASP A 159 -5.94 -15.70 10.09
C ASP A 159 -6.80 -14.44 9.90
N PHE A 160 -6.54 -13.72 8.81
CA PHE A 160 -7.23 -12.47 8.47
C PHE A 160 -8.36 -12.64 7.47
N VAL A 161 -8.87 -13.84 7.25
CA VAL A 161 -9.96 -14.08 6.30
C VAL A 161 -11.18 -13.21 6.59
N SER A 162 -11.51 -12.98 7.88
CA SER A 162 -12.63 -12.11 8.31
C SER A 162 -12.44 -10.64 7.96
N PHE A 163 -11.22 -10.21 7.67
CA PHE A 163 -10.86 -8.85 7.29
C PHE A 163 -10.42 -8.72 5.82
N ALA A 164 -10.43 -9.81 5.06
CA ALA A 164 -10.15 -9.81 3.64
C ALA A 164 -11.43 -9.66 2.82
N ALA A 165 -11.38 -8.93 1.70
CA ALA A 165 -12.42 -9.09 0.69
C ALA A 165 -12.20 -10.42 -0.02
N ASN A 166 -13.29 -11.11 -0.37
CA ASN A 166 -13.20 -12.34 -1.15
C ASN A 166 -12.51 -12.03 -2.48
N PRO A 167 -11.29 -12.49 -2.71
CA PRO A 167 -10.70 -12.42 -4.03
C PRO A 167 -11.31 -13.54 -4.88
N ASP A 168 -11.46 -13.32 -6.18
CA ASP A 168 -11.79 -14.37 -7.16
C ASP A 168 -10.65 -15.42 -7.29
N ARG A 169 -9.71 -15.43 -6.35
CA ARG A 169 -8.55 -16.31 -6.30
C ARG A 169 -8.57 -17.16 -5.03
N VAL A 170 -8.38 -18.44 -5.21
CA VAL A 170 -8.00 -19.32 -4.11
C VAL A 170 -6.62 -18.87 -3.61
N LEU A 171 -6.56 -18.44 -2.36
CA LEU A 171 -5.31 -18.11 -1.68
C LEU A 171 -4.78 -19.35 -0.98
N GLU A 172 -3.47 -19.60 -1.09
CA GLU A 172 -2.82 -20.70 -0.36
C GLU A 172 -2.97 -20.51 1.16
N THR A 173 -2.97 -19.28 1.64
CA THR A 173 -3.16 -18.95 3.06
C THR A 173 -3.67 -17.54 3.25
N THR A 174 -4.56 -17.36 4.23
CA THR A 174 -5.05 -16.07 4.72
C THR A 174 -4.35 -15.61 5.99
N VAL A 175 -3.41 -16.41 6.49
CA VAL A 175 -2.60 -16.08 7.67
C VAL A 175 -1.55 -15.02 7.32
N ARG A 176 -1.48 -13.96 8.15
CA ARG A 176 -0.51 -12.85 8.02
C ARG A 176 0.01 -12.47 9.41
N SER A 177 1.19 -11.83 9.42
CA SER A 177 1.78 -11.28 10.65
C SER A 177 1.70 -9.77 10.63
N VAL A 178 0.95 -9.20 11.57
CA VAL A 178 0.94 -7.75 11.84
C VAL A 178 1.95 -7.47 12.94
N PHE A 179 3.00 -6.72 12.60
CA PHE A 179 4.10 -6.41 13.54
C PHE A 179 3.76 -5.27 14.48
N SER A 180 2.97 -4.30 14.02
CA SER A 180 2.48 -3.17 14.83
C SER A 180 1.24 -2.57 14.20
N PHE A 181 0.34 -2.05 15.03
CA PHE A 181 -0.79 -1.25 14.62
C PHE A 181 -1.02 -0.11 15.60
N GLU A 182 -0.71 1.11 15.19
CA GLU A 182 -0.79 2.32 15.99
C GLU A 182 -1.91 3.24 15.49
N VAL A 183 -2.61 3.91 16.41
CA VAL A 183 -3.56 4.98 16.12
C VAL A 183 -3.06 6.25 16.79
N LYS A 184 -2.73 7.27 15.98
CA LYS A 184 -2.26 8.59 16.44
C LYS A 184 -3.31 9.65 16.14
N LYS A 185 -3.48 10.60 17.06
CA LYS A 185 -4.35 11.76 16.88
C LYS A 185 -3.54 13.05 17.08
N ALA A 186 -3.73 14.00 16.18
CA ALA A 186 -3.16 15.34 16.25
C ALA A 186 -4.22 16.36 15.79
N GLY A 187 -4.88 17.03 16.73
CA GLY A 187 -6.05 17.86 16.44
C GLY A 187 -7.15 17.02 15.78
N PRO A 188 -7.69 17.45 14.62
CA PRO A 188 -8.74 16.72 13.90
C PRO A 188 -8.21 15.52 13.10
N ARG A 189 -6.89 15.33 13.02
CA ARG A 189 -6.23 14.34 12.17
C ARG A 189 -5.95 13.06 12.94
N TYR A 190 -6.44 11.94 12.40
CA TYR A 190 -6.08 10.60 12.86
C TYR A 190 -5.20 9.93 11.81
N THR A 191 -4.16 9.25 12.25
CA THR A 191 -3.30 8.43 11.40
C THR A 191 -3.24 7.03 11.98
N PHE A 192 -3.70 6.06 11.22
CA PHE A 192 -3.57 4.64 11.50
C PHE A 192 -2.31 4.14 10.81
N ILE A 193 -1.37 3.56 11.56
CA ILE A 193 -0.07 3.09 11.04
C ILE A 193 0.02 1.60 11.28
N VAL A 194 0.01 0.81 10.22
CA VAL A 194 0.09 -0.65 10.32
C VAL A 194 1.32 -1.17 9.58
N ARG A 195 2.06 -2.08 10.22
CA ARG A 195 3.20 -2.80 9.64
C ARG A 195 2.94 -4.29 9.71
N GLY A 196 3.29 -5.02 8.66
CA GLY A 196 3.12 -6.48 8.58
C GLY A 196 4.00 -7.08 7.48
N ASP A 197 4.07 -8.41 7.46
CA ASP A 197 4.81 -9.17 6.43
C ASP A 197 4.16 -9.02 5.04
N GLY A 198 2.85 -8.94 5.00
CA GLY A 198 2.02 -8.77 3.83
C GLY A 198 0.57 -8.51 4.24
N PHE A 199 -0.26 -8.16 3.27
CA PHE A 199 -1.68 -7.90 3.51
C PHE A 199 -2.53 -8.52 2.41
N LEU A 200 -3.68 -9.06 2.78
CA LEU A 200 -4.69 -9.57 1.88
C LEU A 200 -5.42 -8.43 1.15
N TYR A 201 -6.19 -8.78 0.15
CA TYR A 201 -7.01 -7.82 -0.59
C TYR A 201 -7.96 -7.07 0.36
N LYS A 202 -7.89 -5.75 0.36
CA LYS A 202 -8.62 -4.80 1.22
C LYS A 202 -8.40 -4.98 2.74
N GLN A 203 -7.50 -5.86 3.21
CA GLN A 203 -7.32 -6.16 4.62
C GLN A 203 -7.09 -4.90 5.48
N VAL A 204 -6.15 -4.04 5.11
CA VAL A 204 -5.85 -2.82 5.89
C VAL A 204 -7.08 -1.91 5.99
N ARG A 205 -7.81 -1.72 4.89
CA ARG A 205 -9.03 -0.91 4.86
C ARG A 205 -10.14 -1.52 5.70
N SER A 206 -10.28 -2.83 5.72
CA SER A 206 -11.25 -3.54 6.54
C SER A 206 -10.90 -3.46 8.04
N MET A 207 -9.63 -3.61 8.40
CA MET A 207 -9.17 -3.40 9.77
C MET A 207 -9.46 -1.98 10.26
N VAL A 208 -9.14 -0.95 9.43
CA VAL A 208 -9.44 0.45 9.76
C VAL A 208 -10.94 0.70 9.84
N GLY A 209 -11.73 0.17 8.90
CA GLY A 209 -13.20 0.29 8.94
C GLY A 209 -13.79 -0.24 10.24
N PHE A 210 -13.29 -1.41 10.70
CA PHE A 210 -13.70 -1.99 11.98
C PHE A 210 -13.27 -1.11 13.16
N LEU A 211 -12.02 -0.57 13.16
CA LEU A 211 -11.60 0.38 14.19
C LEU A 211 -12.46 1.65 14.25
N LEU A 212 -12.93 2.12 13.09
CA LEU A 212 -13.87 3.25 13.05
C LEU A 212 -15.24 2.89 13.65
N SER A 213 -15.71 1.66 13.44
CA SER A 213 -16.93 1.15 14.09
C SER A 213 -16.77 1.09 15.60
N VAL A 214 -15.63 0.60 16.10
CA VAL A 214 -15.28 0.64 17.52
C VAL A 214 -15.22 2.07 18.05
N GLY A 215 -14.55 2.98 17.34
CA GLY A 215 -14.42 4.38 17.75
C GLY A 215 -15.75 5.12 17.83
N LYS A 216 -16.74 4.72 17.02
CA LYS A 216 -18.14 5.24 17.06
C LYS A 216 -18.99 4.58 18.14
N GLY A 217 -18.49 3.58 18.87
CA GLY A 217 -19.23 2.82 19.87
C GLY A 217 -20.18 1.77 19.29
N ASN A 218 -20.14 1.48 18.00
CA ASN A 218 -20.97 0.46 17.37
C ASN A 218 -20.49 -0.96 17.63
N GLU A 219 -19.18 -1.11 17.94
CA GLU A 219 -18.54 -2.40 18.24
C GLU A 219 -17.63 -2.26 19.47
N ARG A 220 -17.48 -3.33 20.24
CA ARG A 220 -16.55 -3.38 21.36
C ARG A 220 -15.14 -3.75 20.88
N PRO A 221 -14.06 -3.27 21.52
CA PRO A 221 -12.67 -3.60 21.12
C PRO A 221 -12.40 -5.10 21.04
N GLU A 222 -12.93 -5.89 21.97
CA GLU A 222 -12.73 -7.35 22.08
C GLU A 222 -13.29 -8.13 20.89
N ALA A 223 -14.26 -7.58 20.18
CA ALA A 223 -14.85 -8.20 18.98
C ALA A 223 -13.81 -8.48 17.87
N VAL A 224 -12.66 -7.77 17.89
CA VAL A 224 -11.52 -8.09 17.02
C VAL A 224 -11.03 -9.51 17.26
N LYS A 225 -10.88 -9.91 18.54
CA LYS A 225 -10.40 -11.27 18.92
C LYS A 225 -11.40 -12.34 18.46
N GLU A 226 -12.70 -12.08 18.62
CA GLU A 226 -13.76 -12.98 18.19
C GLU A 226 -13.72 -13.22 16.68
N LEU A 227 -13.60 -12.14 15.90
CA LEU A 227 -13.54 -12.22 14.44
C LEU A 227 -12.26 -12.93 13.95
N LEU A 228 -11.11 -12.68 14.58
CA LEU A 228 -9.86 -13.38 14.24
C LEU A 228 -9.92 -14.87 14.62
N SER A 229 -10.53 -15.21 15.76
CA SER A 229 -10.65 -16.61 16.22
C SER A 229 -11.69 -17.38 15.41
N ALA A 230 -12.75 -16.73 14.94
CA ALA A 230 -13.77 -17.37 14.12
C ALA A 230 -13.23 -17.82 12.76
N ALA A 231 -12.18 -17.18 12.27
CA ALA A 231 -11.52 -17.45 10.98
C ALA A 231 -12.52 -17.74 9.84
N SER A 232 -13.62 -16.99 9.82
CA SER A 232 -14.72 -17.14 8.86
C SER A 232 -14.71 -16.00 7.83
N PRO A 233 -15.28 -16.19 6.64
CA PRO A 233 -15.35 -15.14 5.64
C PRO A 233 -15.96 -13.85 6.18
N ARG A 234 -15.50 -12.72 5.68
CA ARG A 234 -15.92 -11.39 6.09
C ARG A 234 -17.43 -11.22 6.05
N THR A 235 -17.99 -10.73 7.12
CA THR A 235 -19.43 -10.39 7.26
C THR A 235 -19.68 -8.89 7.10
N ALA A 236 -20.96 -8.47 7.08
CA ALA A 236 -21.36 -7.06 7.04
C ALA A 236 -20.84 -6.25 8.26
N ARG A 237 -20.49 -6.90 9.38
CA ARG A 237 -19.87 -6.24 10.54
C ARG A 237 -18.52 -5.58 10.21
N VAL A 238 -17.80 -6.07 9.19
CA VAL A 238 -16.47 -5.60 8.80
C VAL A 238 -16.60 -4.74 7.54
N GLU A 239 -16.88 -3.46 7.72
CA GLU A 239 -16.91 -2.50 6.62
C GLU A 239 -15.49 -2.19 6.09
N THR A 240 -15.42 -1.90 4.80
CA THR A 240 -14.15 -1.46 4.17
C THR A 240 -14.08 0.06 4.17
N ALA A 241 -13.10 0.64 4.85
CA ALA A 241 -12.86 2.08 4.82
C ALA A 241 -12.54 2.57 3.40
N PRO A 242 -12.91 3.82 3.03
CA PRO A 242 -12.64 4.39 1.70
C PRO A 242 -11.16 4.31 1.29
N SER A 243 -10.89 4.15 -0.01
CA SER A 243 -9.51 4.02 -0.53
C SER A 243 -8.68 5.29 -0.37
N ARG A 244 -9.30 6.46 -0.52
CA ARG A 244 -8.66 7.79 -0.52
C ARG A 244 -7.79 8.09 0.72
N GLY A 245 -8.07 7.47 1.86
CA GLY A 245 -7.26 7.64 3.07
C GLY A 245 -6.03 6.75 3.12
N LEU A 246 -5.91 5.74 2.25
CA LEU A 246 -4.88 4.71 2.34
C LEU A 246 -3.65 5.04 1.49
N PHE A 247 -2.49 4.91 2.11
CA PHE A 247 -1.17 5.07 1.48
C PHE A 247 -0.29 3.85 1.75
N LEU A 248 0.28 3.24 0.70
CA LEU A 248 1.47 2.41 0.87
C LEU A 248 2.64 3.34 1.18
N TRP A 249 3.06 3.33 2.45
CA TRP A 249 4.01 4.31 2.95
C TRP A 249 5.46 3.90 2.72
N LYS A 250 5.76 2.62 2.96
CA LYS A 250 7.12 2.09 2.86
C LYS A 250 7.12 0.57 2.65
N VAL A 251 8.07 0.08 1.87
CA VAL A 251 8.39 -1.34 1.73
C VAL A 251 9.77 -1.59 2.34
N PHE A 252 9.88 -2.61 3.19
CA PHE A 252 11.12 -2.96 3.89
C PHE A 252 11.75 -4.18 3.23
N TYR A 253 13.06 -4.11 2.98
CA TYR A 253 13.88 -5.20 2.44
C TYR A 253 14.90 -5.72 3.47
N SER A 254 14.84 -5.22 4.69
CA SER A 254 15.55 -5.70 5.87
C SER A 254 14.61 -5.65 7.08
N ASN A 255 14.96 -6.35 8.15
CA ASN A 255 14.15 -6.35 9.37
C ASN A 255 14.28 -5.05 10.17
N ALA A 256 15.23 -4.17 9.83
CA ALA A 256 15.40 -2.89 10.48
C ALA A 256 14.16 -2.00 10.29
N GLY A 257 13.54 -1.57 11.39
CA GLY A 257 12.35 -0.71 11.43
C GLY A 257 11.00 -1.43 11.24
N LEU A 258 10.97 -2.76 11.15
CA LEU A 258 9.73 -3.55 11.14
C LEU A 258 9.17 -3.76 12.54
N THR A 259 10.04 -4.04 13.53
CA THR A 259 9.63 -4.19 14.91
C THR A 259 9.49 -2.84 15.58
N CYS A 260 8.39 -2.63 16.30
CA CYS A 260 8.28 -1.51 17.24
C CYS A 260 9.30 -1.77 18.36
N THR A 261 10.38 -0.99 18.41
CA THR A 261 11.21 -0.93 19.63
C THR A 261 10.29 -0.42 20.72
N ARG A 262 9.86 -1.32 21.63
CA ARG A 262 9.28 -0.91 22.90
C ARG A 262 10.35 -0.06 23.61
N LYS A 263 10.17 1.25 23.67
CA LYS A 263 10.77 2.11 24.69
C LYS A 263 9.81 2.18 25.85
#